data_95a4618aac952524f95474deaba173a2
#
_entry.id   95a4618aac952524f95474deaba173a2
#
_cell.length_a   1.000
_cell.length_b   1.000
_cell.length_c   1.000
_cell.angle_alpha   90.00
_cell.angle_beta   90.00
_cell.angle_gamma   90.00
#
_symmetry.space_group_name_H-M   'P 1'
#
loop_
_entity.id
_entity.type
_entity.pdbx_description
1 polymer ?
#
loop_
_entity_poly.entity_id
_entity_poly.type
_entity_poly.pdbx_seq_one_letter_code
_entity_poly.pdbx_strand_id
1 'polypeptide(L)'
;MQYENQILKSELEAEHFILTQMAELGKVRNVRECQVAINNLLEKIGHFTKADRAYIVDEKDGCYYNTYEWCNEGIEPQINELQNLRAEDMPYWIPKLSSGESIFIEDLENVKETMPVEYEILKPQNIHTLIVFPIILSNTLKGFIGVDNPNIRDAKDVIRLLAALGSYLGTTRENAAVYAKLEYRLNYDSLTKAYNRYGFYKNAQKLIKEHTDTEYCLILSDIKSFKLINEIYGENIADKILIDEVNIIRQKMKGNSVLGRLNGDIIAMVIPKEYLSEKEFSDMIKLLSDRYSNKNFRLHIYLGVYYIKDVNETIRQMVDKVSLVIMKSKGNMSNYILYYDENSYRNDIFKQQLIGEFETALNENQFCMYLQPQTDKDGNMLGAEALIRWNHPNMGLIMPGAFIECFEDAGLIY
;
A
#
# COMPACT_ATOMS: atom_id res chain seq x y z
N MET A 1 44.67 -3.18 -41.99
CA MET A 1 44.97 -4.03 -40.80
C MET A 1 45.09 -3.25 -39.49
N GLN A 2 46.07 -2.33 -39.27
CA GLN A 2 46.14 -1.60 -37.95
C GLN A 2 44.93 -0.66 -37.72
N TYR A 3 44.49 0.06 -38.75
CA TYR A 3 43.31 0.96 -38.68
C TYR A 3 42.00 0.19 -38.48
N GLU A 4 41.81 -0.90 -39.23
CA GLU A 4 40.65 -1.79 -39.10
C GLU A 4 40.58 -2.45 -37.68
N ASN A 5 41.73 -2.90 -37.16
CA ASN A 5 41.79 -3.42 -35.79
C ASN A 5 41.45 -2.37 -34.71
N GLN A 6 41.75 -1.09 -34.97
CA GLN A 6 41.49 0.00 -34.06
C GLN A 6 39.98 0.38 -34.03
N ILE A 7 39.33 0.35 -35.22
CA ILE A 7 37.87 0.54 -35.36
C ILE A 7 37.14 -0.63 -34.65
N LEU A 8 37.50 -1.86 -34.98
CA LEU A 8 36.88 -3.04 -34.40
C LEU A 8 36.99 -3.08 -32.85
N LYS A 9 38.12 -2.60 -32.35
CA LYS A 9 38.33 -2.49 -30.88
C LYS A 9 37.42 -1.43 -30.28
N SER A 10 37.24 -0.27 -30.92
CA SER A 10 36.33 0.80 -30.45
C SER A 10 34.87 0.34 -30.46
N GLU A 11 34.44 -0.34 -31.52
CA GLU A 11 33.10 -0.91 -31.63
C GLU A 11 32.84 -1.94 -30.51
N LEU A 12 33.79 -2.84 -30.24
CA LEU A 12 33.68 -3.85 -29.20
C LEU A 12 33.62 -3.22 -27.78
N GLU A 13 34.39 -2.15 -27.55
CA GLU A 13 34.36 -1.39 -26.28
C GLU A 13 32.99 -0.72 -26.08
N ALA A 14 32.40 -0.14 -27.13
CA ALA A 14 31.06 0.46 -27.07
C ALA A 14 29.97 -0.59 -26.83
N GLU A 15 30.01 -1.73 -27.53
CA GLU A 15 29.07 -2.83 -27.30
C GLU A 15 29.15 -3.38 -25.87
N HIS A 16 30.37 -3.61 -25.39
CA HIS A 16 30.58 -4.07 -24.02
C HIS A 16 30.04 -3.08 -22.99
N PHE A 17 30.27 -1.78 -23.21
CA PHE A 17 29.74 -0.72 -22.38
C PHE A 17 28.20 -0.75 -22.37
N ILE A 18 27.55 -0.81 -23.53
CA ILE A 18 26.08 -0.87 -23.67
C ILE A 18 25.52 -2.04 -22.88
N LEU A 19 26.05 -3.26 -23.11
CA LEU A 19 25.56 -4.47 -22.44
C LEU A 19 25.71 -4.39 -20.92
N THR A 20 26.84 -3.83 -20.46
CA THR A 20 27.08 -3.65 -19.02
C THR A 20 26.07 -2.69 -18.39
N GLN A 21 25.79 -1.55 -19.04
CA GLN A 21 24.81 -0.58 -18.51
C GLN A 21 23.38 -1.12 -18.58
N MET A 22 23.01 -1.83 -19.64
CA MET A 22 21.71 -2.50 -19.73
C MET A 22 21.53 -3.55 -18.60
N ALA A 23 22.56 -4.32 -18.28
CA ALA A 23 22.52 -5.27 -17.18
C ALA A 23 22.34 -4.58 -15.81
N GLU A 24 22.94 -3.42 -15.59
CA GLU A 24 22.75 -2.63 -14.35
C GLU A 24 21.31 -2.06 -14.28
N LEU A 25 20.81 -1.46 -15.35
CA LEU A 25 19.43 -0.98 -15.43
C LEU A 25 18.40 -2.10 -15.23
N GLY A 26 18.69 -3.31 -15.72
CA GLY A 26 17.85 -4.50 -15.55
C GLY A 26 17.66 -4.96 -14.08
N LYS A 27 18.49 -4.50 -13.15
CA LYS A 27 18.37 -4.78 -11.72
C LYS A 27 17.38 -3.88 -11.00
N VAL A 28 16.96 -2.78 -11.61
CA VAL A 28 16.03 -1.79 -11.03
C VAL A 28 14.67 -2.42 -10.74
N ARG A 29 14.16 -2.17 -9.53
CA ARG A 29 12.88 -2.72 -9.07
C ARG A 29 11.87 -1.65 -8.64
N ASN A 30 12.32 -0.43 -8.36
CA ASN A 30 11.45 0.66 -7.91
C ASN A 30 11.95 2.01 -8.43
N VAL A 31 11.09 3.04 -8.27
CA VAL A 31 11.36 4.39 -8.78
C VAL A 31 12.63 5.02 -8.19
N ARG A 32 12.92 4.79 -6.90
CA ARG A 32 14.13 5.35 -6.25
C ARG A 32 15.42 4.71 -6.79
N GLU A 33 15.42 3.40 -6.96
CA GLU A 33 16.53 2.69 -7.60
C GLU A 33 16.72 3.16 -9.04
N CYS A 34 15.61 3.41 -9.77
CA CYS A 34 15.64 3.93 -11.12
C CYS A 34 16.32 5.30 -11.19
N GLN A 35 15.99 6.22 -10.29
CA GLN A 35 16.63 7.54 -10.22
C GLN A 35 18.14 7.45 -9.99
N VAL A 36 18.58 6.60 -9.06
CA VAL A 36 20.00 6.38 -8.80
C VAL A 36 20.71 5.76 -10.02
N ALA A 37 20.08 4.77 -10.64
CA ALA A 37 20.64 4.11 -11.82
C ALA A 37 20.78 5.07 -13.03
N ILE A 38 19.84 6.00 -13.21
CA ILE A 38 19.90 7.04 -14.25
C ILE A 38 21.09 7.96 -14.04
N ASN A 39 21.28 8.50 -12.84
CA ASN A 39 22.40 9.39 -12.55
C ASN A 39 23.75 8.68 -12.78
N ASN A 40 23.89 7.45 -12.31
CA ASN A 40 25.07 6.64 -12.54
C ASN A 40 25.32 6.35 -14.03
N LEU A 41 24.21 6.14 -14.80
CA LEU A 41 24.29 5.93 -16.22
C LEU A 41 24.80 7.17 -16.94
N LEU A 42 24.26 8.37 -16.63
CA LEU A 42 24.69 9.63 -17.26
C LEU A 42 26.16 9.94 -16.96
N GLU A 43 26.62 9.75 -15.73
CA GLU A 43 28.03 9.88 -15.36
C GLU A 43 28.92 8.97 -16.21
N LYS A 44 28.53 7.69 -16.36
CA LYS A 44 29.29 6.72 -17.16
C LYS A 44 29.26 7.04 -18.66
N ILE A 45 28.13 7.51 -19.20
CA ILE A 45 28.01 7.99 -20.57
C ILE A 45 28.94 9.18 -20.79
N GLY A 46 28.90 10.18 -19.89
CA GLY A 46 29.73 11.36 -19.94
C GLY A 46 31.22 11.02 -19.97
N HIS A 47 31.68 10.17 -19.07
CA HIS A 47 33.06 9.69 -19.04
C HIS A 47 33.46 8.88 -20.28
N PHE A 48 32.58 7.98 -20.75
CA PHE A 48 32.83 7.14 -21.91
C PHE A 48 32.96 7.98 -23.19
N THR A 49 32.05 8.96 -23.37
CA THR A 49 32.05 9.86 -24.52
C THR A 49 32.99 11.06 -24.36
N LYS A 50 33.57 11.25 -23.17
CA LYS A 50 34.34 12.45 -22.79
C LYS A 50 33.57 13.73 -23.05
N ALA A 51 32.29 13.72 -22.81
CA ALA A 51 31.39 14.84 -22.98
C ALA A 51 31.53 15.87 -21.86
N ASP A 52 31.13 17.10 -22.12
CA ASP A 52 30.96 18.12 -21.10
C ASP A 52 29.74 17.86 -20.23
N ARG A 53 28.64 17.43 -20.86
CA ARG A 53 27.39 17.07 -20.19
C ARG A 53 26.79 15.81 -20.79
N ALA A 54 26.06 15.07 -19.95
CA ALA A 54 25.13 14.02 -20.37
C ALA A 54 23.81 14.24 -19.63
N TYR A 55 22.68 14.24 -20.33
CA TYR A 55 21.40 14.64 -19.74
C TYR A 55 20.22 13.90 -20.31
N ILE A 56 19.10 13.98 -19.57
CA ILE A 56 17.78 13.52 -20.02
C ILE A 56 16.79 14.66 -19.86
N VAL A 57 16.09 14.95 -20.94
CA VAL A 57 14.95 15.86 -20.97
C VAL A 57 13.68 15.02 -21.09
N ASP A 58 12.74 15.20 -20.18
CA ASP A 58 11.47 14.50 -20.15
C ASP A 58 10.34 15.38 -20.68
N GLU A 59 9.41 14.77 -21.40
CA GLU A 59 8.13 15.38 -21.79
C GLU A 59 7.11 15.16 -20.67
N LYS A 60 6.43 16.23 -20.26
CA LYS A 60 5.31 16.19 -19.32
C LYS A 60 4.29 17.27 -19.70
N ASP A 61 3.05 16.84 -19.94
CA ASP A 61 1.92 17.72 -20.25
C ASP A 61 2.18 18.68 -21.44
N GLY A 62 2.95 18.22 -22.45
CA GLY A 62 3.31 18.99 -23.65
C GLY A 62 4.50 19.93 -23.47
N CYS A 63 5.16 19.91 -22.32
CA CYS A 63 6.37 20.68 -22.02
C CYS A 63 7.54 19.75 -21.75
N TYR A 64 8.75 20.26 -21.98
CA TYR A 64 10.01 19.52 -21.85
C TYR A 64 10.81 20.09 -20.67
N TYR A 65 11.39 19.19 -19.87
CA TYR A 65 12.10 19.51 -18.63
C TYR A 65 13.43 18.76 -18.60
N ASN A 66 14.54 19.43 -18.38
CA ASN A 66 15.80 18.78 -18.05
C ASN A 66 15.68 18.17 -16.64
N THR A 67 15.51 16.84 -16.57
CA THR A 67 15.20 16.13 -15.31
C THR A 67 16.41 15.45 -14.69
N TYR A 68 17.40 15.13 -15.50
CA TYR A 68 18.65 14.51 -15.07
C TYR A 68 19.81 15.06 -15.87
N GLU A 69 20.88 15.44 -15.17
CA GLU A 69 22.08 15.99 -15.79
C GLU A 69 23.32 15.54 -15.01
N TRP A 70 24.32 15.13 -15.74
CA TRP A 70 25.69 14.98 -15.27
C TRP A 70 26.55 16.00 -15.99
N CYS A 71 27.41 16.71 -15.26
CA CYS A 71 28.38 17.66 -15.79
C CYS A 71 29.80 17.24 -15.46
N ASN A 72 30.70 17.40 -16.40
CA ASN A 72 32.13 17.20 -16.17
C ASN A 72 32.68 18.31 -15.26
N GLU A 73 33.87 18.09 -14.70
CA GLU A 73 34.52 19.06 -13.80
C GLU A 73 34.71 20.42 -14.50
N GLY A 74 34.23 21.49 -13.85
CA GLY A 74 34.30 22.85 -14.37
C GLY A 74 33.19 23.24 -15.36
N ILE A 75 32.23 22.38 -15.63
CA ILE A 75 31.09 22.67 -16.52
C ILE A 75 29.88 23.12 -15.70
N GLU A 76 29.29 24.24 -16.07
CA GLU A 76 28.09 24.81 -15.41
C GLU A 76 26.85 23.97 -15.72
N PRO A 77 26.07 23.53 -14.70
CA PRO A 77 24.82 22.82 -14.91
C PRO A 77 23.76 23.68 -15.58
N GLN A 78 22.94 23.07 -16.42
CA GLN A 78 21.80 23.70 -17.11
C GLN A 78 20.44 23.14 -16.63
N ILE A 79 20.45 22.23 -15.69
CA ILE A 79 19.24 21.55 -15.20
C ILE A 79 18.17 22.50 -14.67
N ASN A 80 18.56 23.66 -14.11
CA ASN A 80 17.61 24.64 -13.58
C ASN A 80 17.13 25.66 -14.65
N GLU A 81 17.88 25.81 -15.74
CA GLU A 81 17.59 26.79 -16.81
C GLU A 81 16.70 26.18 -17.89
N LEU A 82 16.92 24.90 -18.24
CA LEU A 82 16.18 24.23 -19.29
C LEU A 82 14.91 23.57 -18.75
N GLN A 83 13.97 24.40 -18.32
CA GLN A 83 12.71 23.96 -17.71
C GLN A 83 11.51 24.55 -18.44
N ASN A 84 10.45 23.75 -18.56
CA ASN A 84 9.17 24.15 -19.16
C ASN A 84 9.28 24.63 -20.61
N LEU A 85 10.20 24.03 -21.38
CA LEU A 85 10.33 24.29 -22.82
C LEU A 85 9.13 23.73 -23.58
N ARG A 86 8.61 24.51 -24.52
CA ARG A 86 7.51 24.06 -25.40
C ARG A 86 8.03 23.51 -26.70
N ALA A 87 7.21 22.79 -27.43
CA ALA A 87 7.56 22.35 -28.76
C ALA A 87 7.91 23.52 -29.71
N GLU A 88 7.33 24.70 -29.47
CA GLU A 88 7.60 25.94 -30.20
C GLU A 88 9.03 26.49 -29.96
N ASP A 89 9.63 26.16 -28.82
CA ASP A 89 11.01 26.53 -28.46
C ASP A 89 12.03 25.60 -29.11
N MET A 90 11.58 24.46 -29.66
CA MET A 90 12.40 23.45 -30.35
C MET A 90 11.75 23.01 -31.67
N PRO A 91 11.46 23.94 -32.60
CA PRO A 91 10.65 23.66 -33.79
C PRO A 91 11.29 22.69 -34.78
N TYR A 92 12.60 22.57 -34.79
CA TYR A 92 13.32 21.61 -35.61
C TYR A 92 13.49 20.27 -34.91
N TRP A 93 13.76 20.26 -33.61
CA TRP A 93 14.07 19.04 -32.86
C TRP A 93 12.83 18.18 -32.63
N ILE A 94 11.74 18.78 -32.17
CA ILE A 94 10.57 17.99 -31.78
C ILE A 94 9.96 17.16 -32.89
N PRO A 95 9.78 17.68 -34.13
CA PRO A 95 9.32 16.86 -35.24
C PRO A 95 10.26 15.70 -35.58
N LYS A 96 11.58 15.94 -35.61
CA LYS A 96 12.58 14.89 -35.87
C LYS A 96 12.63 13.83 -34.78
N LEU A 97 12.72 14.25 -33.51
CA LEU A 97 12.74 13.34 -32.40
C LEU A 97 11.44 12.52 -32.30
N SER A 98 10.30 13.12 -32.67
CA SER A 98 9.00 12.43 -32.70
C SER A 98 8.92 11.38 -33.83
N SER A 99 9.65 11.55 -34.91
CA SER A 99 9.77 10.54 -35.99
C SER A 99 10.78 9.43 -35.66
N GLY A 100 11.50 9.53 -34.55
CA GLY A 100 12.51 8.57 -34.15
C GLY A 100 13.92 8.89 -34.65
N GLU A 101 14.08 10.04 -35.27
CA GLU A 101 15.39 10.48 -35.76
C GLU A 101 16.22 11.11 -34.64
N SER A 102 17.54 10.90 -34.70
CA SER A 102 18.49 11.57 -33.79
C SER A 102 18.84 12.97 -34.32
N ILE A 103 19.23 13.85 -33.38
CA ILE A 103 19.84 15.14 -33.72
C ILE A 103 21.35 14.99 -33.56
N PHE A 104 22.09 15.31 -34.60
CA PHE A 104 23.54 15.42 -34.56
C PHE A 104 23.96 16.79 -35.13
N ILE A 105 24.64 17.57 -34.29
CA ILE A 105 25.23 18.85 -34.62
C ILE A 105 26.75 18.69 -34.50
N GLU A 106 27.45 18.66 -35.61
CA GLU A 106 28.91 18.54 -35.63
C GLU A 106 29.61 19.87 -35.32
N ASP A 107 29.01 20.97 -35.76
CA ASP A 107 29.43 22.35 -35.42
C ASP A 107 28.18 23.23 -35.35
N LEU A 108 27.97 23.82 -34.17
CA LEU A 108 26.80 24.65 -33.88
C LEU A 108 26.71 25.88 -34.83
N GLU A 109 27.81 26.45 -35.23
CA GLU A 109 27.82 27.60 -36.16
C GLU A 109 27.24 27.26 -37.55
N ASN A 110 27.36 26.02 -37.99
CA ASN A 110 26.85 25.56 -39.27
C ASN A 110 25.32 25.41 -39.31
N VAL A 111 24.66 25.34 -38.19
CA VAL A 111 23.20 25.17 -38.10
C VAL A 111 22.43 26.44 -37.76
N LYS A 112 23.11 27.58 -37.64
CA LYS A 112 22.52 28.86 -37.28
C LYS A 112 21.37 29.29 -38.20
N GLU A 113 21.48 29.05 -39.52
CA GLU A 113 20.44 29.39 -40.48
C GLU A 113 19.32 28.36 -40.55
N THR A 114 19.61 27.09 -40.27
CA THR A 114 18.65 25.98 -40.37
C THR A 114 17.88 25.72 -39.07
N MET A 115 18.46 26.07 -37.91
CA MET A 115 17.88 25.89 -36.59
C MET A 115 18.08 27.16 -35.73
N PRO A 116 17.56 28.33 -36.15
CA PRO A 116 17.86 29.59 -35.49
C PRO A 116 17.33 29.66 -34.04
N VAL A 117 16.21 29.02 -33.74
CA VAL A 117 15.62 29.03 -32.37
C VAL A 117 16.47 28.20 -31.41
N GLU A 118 16.78 26.97 -31.81
CA GLU A 118 17.65 26.08 -31.01
C GLU A 118 19.08 26.62 -30.91
N TYR A 119 19.59 27.27 -31.94
CA TYR A 119 20.91 27.92 -31.89
C TYR A 119 21.00 28.95 -30.76
N GLU A 120 19.98 29.81 -30.59
CA GLU A 120 19.93 30.82 -29.50
C GLU A 120 19.86 30.19 -28.12
N ILE A 121 19.29 29.00 -27.99
CA ILE A 121 19.25 28.25 -26.73
C ILE A 121 20.62 27.60 -26.43
N LEU A 122 21.28 27.04 -27.47
CA LEU A 122 22.50 26.25 -27.28
C LEU A 122 23.76 27.11 -27.18
N LYS A 123 23.81 28.26 -27.87
CA LYS A 123 24.98 29.12 -27.93
C LYS A 123 25.47 29.63 -26.55
N PRO A 124 24.60 30.11 -25.64
CA PRO A 124 25.03 30.57 -24.33
C PRO A 124 25.62 29.47 -23.43
N GLN A 125 25.39 28.21 -23.76
CA GLN A 125 25.83 27.05 -22.99
C GLN A 125 27.22 26.54 -23.40
N ASN A 126 27.93 27.23 -24.30
CA ASN A 126 29.22 26.82 -24.86
C ASN A 126 29.19 25.44 -25.58
N ILE A 127 28.05 25.13 -26.17
CA ILE A 127 27.88 23.91 -26.95
C ILE A 127 28.45 24.15 -28.33
N HIS A 128 29.35 23.27 -28.80
CA HIS A 128 29.90 23.26 -30.14
C HIS A 128 29.40 22.06 -30.94
N THR A 129 29.41 20.91 -30.31
CA THR A 129 28.97 19.62 -30.87
C THR A 129 27.89 19.03 -29.94
N LEU A 130 26.88 18.39 -30.53
CA LEU A 130 25.75 17.85 -29.78
C LEU A 130 25.23 16.58 -30.43
N ILE A 131 24.90 15.61 -29.63
CA ILE A 131 24.17 14.40 -30.07
C ILE A 131 23.00 14.17 -29.14
N VAL A 132 21.79 14.05 -29.70
CA VAL A 132 20.56 13.78 -28.98
C VAL A 132 19.83 12.61 -29.64
N PHE A 133 19.31 11.71 -28.79
CA PHE A 133 18.49 10.56 -29.21
C PHE A 133 17.13 10.57 -28.50
N PRO A 134 16.01 10.34 -29.23
CA PRO A 134 14.68 10.34 -28.65
C PRO A 134 14.43 9.14 -27.74
N ILE A 135 13.69 9.36 -26.67
CA ILE A 135 13.10 8.32 -25.82
C ILE A 135 11.65 8.16 -26.23
N ILE A 136 11.36 7.11 -27.01
CA ILE A 136 10.02 6.82 -27.52
C ILE A 136 9.44 5.63 -26.76
N LEU A 137 8.22 5.78 -26.24
CA LEU A 137 7.44 4.71 -25.63
C LEU A 137 6.04 4.68 -26.25
N SER A 138 5.58 3.50 -26.63
CA SER A 138 4.26 3.33 -27.24
C SER A 138 3.99 4.30 -28.39
N ASN A 139 4.97 4.50 -29.28
CA ASN A 139 4.93 5.43 -30.43
C ASN A 139 4.78 6.91 -30.07
N THR A 140 5.11 7.29 -28.85
CA THR A 140 5.02 8.68 -28.37
C THR A 140 6.39 9.13 -27.85
N LEU A 141 6.82 10.33 -28.23
CA LEU A 141 8.02 10.95 -27.69
C LEU A 141 7.79 11.25 -26.20
N LYS A 142 8.61 10.67 -25.34
CA LYS A 142 8.58 10.88 -23.88
C LYS A 142 9.74 11.73 -23.38
N GLY A 143 10.59 12.14 -24.26
CA GLY A 143 11.77 12.92 -23.98
C GLY A 143 12.94 12.52 -24.86
N PHE A 144 14.12 12.89 -24.44
CA PHE A 144 15.34 12.56 -25.17
C PHE A 144 16.55 12.50 -24.22
N ILE A 145 17.56 11.76 -24.64
CA ILE A 145 18.87 11.67 -23.98
C ILE A 145 19.91 12.34 -24.87
N GLY A 146 20.78 13.15 -24.31
CA GLY A 146 21.80 13.86 -25.06
C GLY A 146 23.15 13.94 -24.39
N VAL A 147 24.15 14.27 -25.19
CA VAL A 147 25.51 14.60 -24.76
C VAL A 147 26.01 15.85 -25.49
N ASP A 148 26.62 16.76 -24.73
CA ASP A 148 27.21 17.99 -25.26
C ASP A 148 28.73 17.87 -25.33
N ASN A 149 29.29 18.39 -26.42
CA ASN A 149 30.72 18.43 -26.72
C ASN A 149 31.44 17.08 -26.53
N PRO A 150 30.85 15.95 -26.98
CA PRO A 150 31.51 14.67 -26.86
C PRO A 150 32.82 14.65 -27.69
N ASN A 151 33.89 14.14 -27.06
CA ASN A 151 35.16 13.94 -27.78
C ASN A 151 35.15 12.57 -28.47
N ILE A 152 34.56 12.51 -29.64
CA ILE A 152 34.36 11.28 -30.40
C ILE A 152 35.16 11.25 -31.68
N ARG A 153 35.69 10.06 -31.97
CA ARG A 153 36.28 9.76 -33.28
C ARG A 153 35.23 9.40 -34.34
N ASP A 154 34.10 8.84 -33.88
CA ASP A 154 32.97 8.46 -34.74
C ASP A 154 31.63 8.77 -34.02
N ALA A 155 30.88 9.73 -34.55
CA ALA A 155 29.55 10.12 -34.05
C ALA A 155 28.55 8.97 -34.11
N LYS A 156 28.69 8.03 -35.03
CA LYS A 156 27.78 6.88 -35.19
C LYS A 156 27.81 5.97 -33.97
N ASP A 157 28.97 5.79 -33.35
CA ASP A 157 29.07 4.94 -32.14
C ASP A 157 28.34 5.56 -30.98
N VAL A 158 28.40 6.88 -30.80
CA VAL A 158 27.65 7.57 -29.74
C VAL A 158 26.16 7.56 -30.03
N ILE A 159 25.75 7.76 -31.30
CA ILE A 159 24.33 7.64 -31.65
C ILE A 159 23.79 6.24 -31.34
N ARG A 160 24.53 5.17 -31.70
CA ARG A 160 24.16 3.78 -31.38
C ARG A 160 24.06 3.55 -29.87
N LEU A 161 25.03 4.07 -29.11
CA LEU A 161 25.06 4.00 -27.65
C LEU A 161 23.82 4.67 -27.03
N LEU A 162 23.54 5.92 -27.41
CA LEU A 162 22.37 6.65 -26.93
C LEU A 162 21.06 6.00 -27.35
N ALA A 163 21.00 5.45 -28.59
CA ALA A 163 19.85 4.71 -29.09
C ALA A 163 19.53 3.48 -28.22
N ALA A 164 20.53 2.65 -27.97
CA ALA A 164 20.37 1.42 -27.19
C ALA A 164 20.00 1.75 -25.75
N LEU A 165 20.74 2.64 -25.11
CA LEU A 165 20.54 2.99 -23.70
C LEU A 165 19.28 3.82 -23.49
N GLY A 166 18.95 4.76 -24.36
CA GLY A 166 17.72 5.57 -24.29
C GLY A 166 16.46 4.73 -24.41
N SER A 167 16.43 3.79 -25.38
CA SER A 167 15.30 2.85 -25.54
C SER A 167 15.14 1.93 -24.33
N TYR A 168 16.25 1.39 -23.82
CA TYR A 168 16.22 0.51 -22.65
C TYR A 168 15.84 1.25 -21.36
N LEU A 169 16.34 2.47 -21.20
CA LEU A 169 16.00 3.36 -20.08
C LEU A 169 14.51 3.68 -20.06
N GLY A 170 13.92 4.01 -21.20
CA GLY A 170 12.48 4.27 -21.32
C GLY A 170 11.66 3.09 -20.79
N THR A 171 11.98 1.88 -21.26
CA THR A 171 11.33 0.64 -20.80
C THR A 171 11.55 0.39 -19.29
N THR A 172 12.76 0.62 -18.80
CA THR A 172 13.09 0.44 -17.37
C THR A 172 12.28 1.37 -16.49
N ARG A 173 12.13 2.64 -16.87
CA ARG A 173 11.32 3.64 -16.15
C ARG A 173 9.84 3.28 -16.14
N GLU A 174 9.31 2.85 -17.28
CA GLU A 174 7.92 2.39 -17.37
C GLU A 174 7.67 1.19 -16.46
N ASN A 175 8.55 0.19 -16.50
CA ASN A 175 8.47 -0.98 -15.62
C ASN A 175 8.53 -0.60 -14.14
N ALA A 176 9.46 0.29 -13.74
CA ALA A 176 9.55 0.76 -12.36
C ALA A 176 8.27 1.48 -11.90
N ALA A 177 7.65 2.28 -12.75
CA ALA A 177 6.38 2.94 -12.47
C ALA A 177 5.22 1.94 -12.35
N VAL A 178 5.18 0.93 -13.23
CA VAL A 178 4.18 -0.16 -13.17
C VAL A 178 4.36 -0.98 -11.88
N TYR A 179 5.59 -1.35 -11.53
CA TYR A 179 5.87 -2.05 -10.28
C TYR A 179 5.44 -1.25 -9.05
N ALA A 180 5.75 0.03 -9.00
CA ALA A 180 5.33 0.92 -7.91
C ALA A 180 3.79 0.99 -7.79
N LYS A 181 3.09 1.07 -8.93
CA LYS A 181 1.61 1.06 -8.97
C LYS A 181 1.04 -0.28 -8.52
N LEU A 182 1.66 -1.40 -8.92
CA LEU A 182 1.27 -2.73 -8.47
C LEU A 182 1.50 -2.91 -6.97
N GLU A 183 2.67 -2.52 -6.47
CA GLU A 183 3.00 -2.58 -5.05
C GLU A 183 2.04 -1.73 -4.21
N TYR A 184 1.70 -0.54 -4.70
CA TYR A 184 0.68 0.30 -4.07
C TYR A 184 -0.67 -0.41 -4.02
N ARG A 185 -1.15 -0.98 -5.13
CA ARG A 185 -2.43 -1.70 -5.19
C ARG A 185 -2.45 -2.97 -4.33
N LEU A 186 -1.31 -3.66 -4.22
CA LEU A 186 -1.18 -4.84 -3.36
C LEU A 186 -1.29 -4.51 -1.87
N ASN A 187 -0.92 -3.30 -1.46
CA ASN A 187 -0.84 -2.94 -0.04
C ASN A 187 -1.92 -1.95 0.42
N TYR A 188 -2.52 -1.15 -0.49
CA TYR A 188 -3.44 -0.08 -0.11
C TYR A 188 -4.86 -0.27 -0.66
N ASP A 189 -5.84 0.19 0.11
CA ASP A 189 -7.23 0.28 -0.31
C ASP A 189 -7.44 1.42 -1.31
N SER A 190 -8.15 1.14 -2.40
CA SER A 190 -8.33 2.11 -3.49
C SER A 190 -9.17 3.32 -3.10
N LEU A 191 -10.15 3.14 -2.18
CA LEU A 191 -11.05 4.19 -1.74
C LEU A 191 -10.39 5.07 -0.66
N THR A 192 -10.00 4.47 0.45
CA THR A 192 -9.57 5.18 1.66
C THR A 192 -8.09 5.52 1.70
N LYS A 193 -7.28 4.93 0.81
CA LYS A 193 -5.80 5.05 0.78
C LYS A 193 -5.13 4.62 2.11
N ALA A 194 -5.84 3.92 2.97
CA ALA A 194 -5.25 3.17 4.07
C ALA A 194 -4.68 1.84 3.56
N TYR A 195 -3.94 1.11 4.38
CA TYR A 195 -3.58 -0.25 3.97
C TYR A 195 -4.84 -1.07 3.69
N ASN A 196 -4.80 -1.92 2.67
CA ASN A 196 -5.81 -2.95 2.49
C ASN A 196 -5.56 -4.10 3.49
N ARG A 197 -6.40 -5.12 3.48
CA ARG A 197 -6.28 -6.27 4.39
C ARG A 197 -4.88 -6.90 4.40
N TYR A 198 -4.31 -7.12 3.22
CA TYR A 198 -2.97 -7.71 3.09
C TYR A 198 -1.89 -6.79 3.64
N GLY A 199 -1.90 -5.52 3.22
CA GLY A 199 -0.94 -4.51 3.69
C GLY A 199 -1.02 -4.28 5.19
N PHE A 200 -2.24 -4.23 5.76
CA PHE A 200 -2.46 -4.09 7.19
C PHE A 200 -1.85 -5.27 7.96
N TYR A 201 -2.20 -6.51 7.60
CA TYR A 201 -1.69 -7.70 8.31
C TYR A 201 -0.17 -7.78 8.28
N LYS A 202 0.43 -7.53 7.12
CA LYS A 202 1.88 -7.54 6.94
C LYS A 202 2.57 -6.47 7.79
N ASN A 203 2.11 -5.22 7.71
CA ASN A 203 2.77 -4.10 8.39
C ASN A 203 2.49 -4.06 9.89
N ALA A 204 1.29 -4.45 10.33
CA ALA A 204 0.97 -4.57 11.74
C ALA A 204 1.78 -5.69 12.42
N GLN A 205 1.93 -6.87 11.77
CA GLN A 205 2.76 -7.95 12.30
C GLN A 205 4.24 -7.55 12.37
N LYS A 206 4.71 -6.83 11.37
CA LYS A 206 6.07 -6.29 11.35
C LYS A 206 6.28 -5.30 12.50
N LEU A 207 5.34 -4.36 12.67
CA LEU A 207 5.40 -3.32 13.70
C LEU A 207 5.55 -3.91 15.11
N ILE A 208 4.67 -4.86 15.49
CA ILE A 208 4.69 -5.43 16.83
C ILE A 208 5.93 -6.29 17.11
N LYS A 209 6.53 -6.89 16.06
CA LYS A 209 7.76 -7.68 16.17
C LYS A 209 9.03 -6.83 16.26
N GLU A 210 9.05 -5.68 15.60
CA GLU A 210 10.21 -4.78 15.58
C GLU A 210 10.27 -3.86 16.83
N HIS A 211 9.14 -3.67 17.53
CA HIS A 211 9.04 -2.77 18.68
C HIS A 211 8.50 -3.52 19.90
N THR A 212 9.23 -4.54 20.34
CA THR A 212 8.83 -5.42 21.46
C THR A 212 8.77 -4.72 22.81
N ASP A 213 9.43 -3.57 22.97
CA ASP A 213 9.41 -2.76 24.18
C ASP A 213 8.14 -1.89 24.33
N THR A 214 7.28 -1.87 23.31
CA THR A 214 6.04 -1.11 23.29
C THR A 214 4.84 -2.04 23.40
N GLU A 215 3.96 -1.78 24.35
CA GLU A 215 2.67 -2.46 24.41
C GLU A 215 1.73 -1.88 23.35
N TYR A 216 1.15 -2.75 22.54
CA TYR A 216 0.21 -2.38 21.47
C TYR A 216 -1.21 -2.86 21.76
N CYS A 217 -2.18 -2.18 21.16
CA CYS A 217 -3.55 -2.67 21.04
C CYS A 217 -3.98 -2.69 19.56
N LEU A 218 -4.77 -3.71 19.22
CA LEU A 218 -5.51 -3.81 17.98
C LEU A 218 -6.92 -3.29 18.23
N ILE A 219 -7.38 -2.40 17.36
CA ILE A 219 -8.73 -1.84 17.41
C ILE A 219 -9.40 -2.09 16.05
N LEU A 220 -10.62 -2.57 16.08
CA LEU A 220 -11.49 -2.63 14.90
C LEU A 220 -12.64 -1.65 15.06
N SER A 221 -12.96 -0.98 13.97
CA SER A 221 -14.18 -0.18 13.80
C SER A 221 -15.13 -0.91 12.85
N ASP A 222 -16.42 -0.93 13.19
CA ASP A 222 -17.49 -1.55 12.39
C ASP A 222 -18.72 -0.63 12.44
N ILE A 223 -19.26 -0.31 11.27
CA ILE A 223 -20.45 0.57 11.17
C ILE A 223 -21.71 -0.29 11.19
N LYS A 224 -22.58 -0.04 12.17
CA LYS A 224 -23.84 -0.77 12.28
C LYS A 224 -24.68 -0.65 11.00
N SER A 225 -25.06 -1.81 10.44
CA SER A 225 -25.94 -1.88 9.27
C SER A 225 -25.45 -1.08 8.05
N PHE A 226 -24.12 -1.05 7.82
CA PHE A 226 -23.50 -0.30 6.73
C PHE A 226 -24.11 -0.63 5.35
N LYS A 227 -24.50 -1.88 5.14
CA LYS A 227 -25.17 -2.31 3.91
C LYS A 227 -26.49 -1.55 3.66
N LEU A 228 -27.27 -1.29 4.74
CA LEU A 228 -28.49 -0.48 4.64
C LEU A 228 -28.20 0.99 4.31
N ILE A 229 -27.08 1.53 4.79
CA ILE A 229 -26.63 2.89 4.42
C ILE A 229 -26.39 2.97 2.92
N ASN A 230 -25.71 1.99 2.35
CA ASN A 230 -25.51 1.90 0.90
C ASN A 230 -26.83 1.85 0.12
N GLU A 231 -27.78 1.04 0.58
CA GLU A 231 -29.08 0.86 -0.10
C GLU A 231 -29.96 2.12 -0.01
N ILE A 232 -29.96 2.81 1.13
CA ILE A 232 -30.84 3.96 1.38
C ILE A 232 -30.25 5.28 0.86
N TYR A 233 -28.95 5.49 1.06
CA TYR A 233 -28.26 6.76 0.80
C TYR A 233 -27.32 6.72 -0.41
N GLY A 234 -27.09 5.53 -0.97
CA GLY A 234 -26.23 5.28 -2.12
C GLY A 234 -24.75 5.21 -1.78
N GLU A 235 -23.99 4.57 -2.67
CA GLU A 235 -22.56 4.31 -2.51
C GLU A 235 -21.73 5.59 -2.26
N ASN A 236 -22.06 6.70 -2.88
CA ASN A 236 -21.33 7.96 -2.74
C ASN A 236 -21.30 8.49 -1.29
N ILE A 237 -22.39 8.32 -0.53
CA ILE A 237 -22.45 8.76 0.88
C ILE A 237 -21.71 7.76 1.76
N ALA A 238 -21.92 6.48 1.53
CA ALA A 238 -21.22 5.43 2.26
C ALA A 238 -19.69 5.51 2.08
N ASP A 239 -19.22 5.74 0.85
CA ASP A 239 -17.81 5.96 0.55
C ASP A 239 -17.25 7.19 1.28
N LYS A 240 -18.00 8.29 1.35
CA LYS A 240 -17.59 9.48 2.11
C LYS A 240 -17.47 9.20 3.60
N ILE A 241 -18.39 8.42 4.18
CA ILE A 241 -18.30 8.02 5.59
C ILE A 241 -16.99 7.29 5.84
N LEU A 242 -16.65 6.30 5.02
CA LEU A 242 -15.41 5.52 5.16
C LEU A 242 -14.14 6.37 4.97
N ILE A 243 -14.14 7.27 4.00
CA ILE A 243 -13.03 8.19 3.76
C ILE A 243 -12.84 9.13 4.95
N ASP A 244 -13.92 9.71 5.46
CA ASP A 244 -13.87 10.64 6.59
C ASP A 244 -13.44 9.92 7.89
N GLU A 245 -13.93 8.71 8.13
CA GLU A 245 -13.52 7.89 9.27
C GLU A 245 -12.01 7.64 9.24
N VAL A 246 -11.48 7.13 8.12
CA VAL A 246 -10.04 6.90 7.96
C VAL A 246 -9.23 8.19 8.12
N ASN A 247 -9.70 9.32 7.58
CA ASN A 247 -8.99 10.58 7.68
C ASN A 247 -8.97 11.12 9.11
N ILE A 248 -10.07 11.02 9.85
CA ILE A 248 -10.15 11.44 11.25
C ILE A 248 -9.22 10.56 12.12
N ILE A 249 -9.26 9.24 11.92
CA ILE A 249 -8.35 8.32 12.62
C ILE A 249 -6.90 8.69 12.32
N ARG A 250 -6.54 8.85 11.05
CA ARG A 250 -5.18 9.18 10.61
C ARG A 250 -4.64 10.47 11.23
N GLN A 251 -5.48 11.48 11.37
CA GLN A 251 -5.10 12.76 12.01
C GLN A 251 -4.82 12.61 13.52
N LYS A 252 -5.44 11.65 14.16
CA LYS A 252 -5.30 11.39 15.61
C LYS A 252 -4.25 10.34 15.94
N MET A 253 -3.83 9.53 14.97
CA MET A 253 -2.80 8.52 15.18
C MET A 253 -1.47 9.14 15.58
N LYS A 254 -0.84 8.56 16.59
CA LYS A 254 0.46 8.98 17.15
C LYS A 254 1.41 7.79 17.19
N GLY A 255 2.71 8.10 17.19
CA GLY A 255 3.76 7.08 17.30
C GLY A 255 3.78 6.10 16.13
N ASN A 256 4.40 4.95 16.37
CA ASN A 256 4.46 3.86 15.40
C ASN A 256 3.11 3.13 15.38
N SER A 257 2.29 3.43 14.39
CA SER A 257 0.92 2.94 14.27
C SER A 257 0.62 2.48 12.85
N VAL A 258 -0.30 1.53 12.68
CA VAL A 258 -0.73 1.01 11.37
C VAL A 258 -2.24 1.12 11.27
N LEU A 259 -2.74 1.62 10.12
CA LEU A 259 -4.16 1.80 9.82
C LEU A 259 -4.51 1.11 8.50
N GLY A 260 -5.58 0.33 8.48
CA GLY A 260 -6.04 -0.36 7.28
C GLY A 260 -7.54 -0.52 7.22
N ARG A 261 -8.06 -0.70 6.00
CA ARG A 261 -9.43 -1.14 5.74
C ARG A 261 -9.39 -2.61 5.34
N LEU A 262 -10.04 -3.46 6.12
CA LEU A 262 -9.96 -4.92 5.92
C LEU A 262 -10.95 -5.42 4.87
N ASN A 263 -12.20 -5.05 5.01
CA ASN A 263 -13.29 -5.38 4.10
C ASN A 263 -14.54 -4.55 4.45
N GLY A 264 -15.35 -4.20 3.46
CA GLY A 264 -16.59 -3.46 3.66
C GLY A 264 -16.37 -2.17 4.45
N ASP A 265 -16.93 -2.11 5.65
CA ASP A 265 -16.86 -1.02 6.60
C ASP A 265 -15.90 -1.29 7.78
N ILE A 266 -15.18 -2.41 7.77
CA ILE A 266 -14.25 -2.74 8.84
C ILE A 266 -12.92 -2.01 8.63
N ILE A 267 -12.63 -1.06 9.54
CA ILE A 267 -11.37 -0.37 9.64
C ILE A 267 -10.60 -0.92 10.84
N ALA A 268 -9.33 -1.22 10.65
CA ALA A 268 -8.45 -1.77 11.66
C ALA A 268 -7.27 -0.85 11.94
N MET A 269 -6.86 -0.76 13.20
CA MET A 269 -5.68 -0.02 13.60
C MET A 269 -4.89 -0.77 14.66
N VAL A 270 -3.56 -0.70 14.58
CA VAL A 270 -2.65 -1.09 15.65
C VAL A 270 -1.95 0.16 16.12
N ILE A 271 -2.12 0.49 17.41
CA ILE A 271 -1.56 1.68 18.02
C ILE A 271 -0.86 1.32 19.35
N PRO A 272 0.16 2.08 19.78
CA PRO A 272 0.68 1.93 21.15
C PRO A 272 -0.43 2.14 22.18
N LYS A 273 -0.45 1.29 23.20
CA LYS A 273 -1.49 1.27 24.26
C LYS A 273 -1.61 2.62 24.99
N GLU A 274 -0.51 3.34 25.13
CA GLU A 274 -0.47 4.67 25.76
C GLU A 274 -1.32 5.73 25.03
N TYR A 275 -1.57 5.53 23.72
CA TYR A 275 -2.42 6.41 22.91
C TYR A 275 -3.87 5.92 22.80
N LEU A 276 -4.23 4.85 23.50
CA LEU A 276 -5.61 4.40 23.61
C LEU A 276 -6.39 5.33 24.56
N SER A 277 -7.22 6.18 24.02
CA SER A 277 -8.08 7.11 24.77
C SER A 277 -9.53 6.90 24.40
N GLU A 278 -10.32 6.34 25.32
CA GLU A 278 -11.77 6.15 25.11
C GLU A 278 -12.48 7.46 24.79
N LYS A 279 -12.05 8.56 25.43
CA LYS A 279 -12.60 9.88 25.18
C LYS A 279 -12.35 10.32 23.75
N GLU A 280 -11.12 10.21 23.25
CA GLU A 280 -10.78 10.61 21.87
C GLU A 280 -11.54 9.78 20.84
N PHE A 281 -11.71 8.47 21.08
CA PHE A 281 -12.51 7.60 20.19
C PHE A 281 -14.00 7.91 20.28
N SER A 282 -14.54 8.17 21.46
CA SER A 282 -15.94 8.60 21.64
C SER A 282 -16.21 9.94 20.93
N ASP A 283 -15.30 10.90 21.04
CA ASP A 283 -15.40 12.19 20.35
C ASP A 283 -15.36 12.02 18.82
N MET A 284 -14.53 11.10 18.33
CA MET A 284 -14.46 10.74 16.91
C MET A 284 -15.76 10.13 16.41
N ILE A 285 -16.31 9.15 17.11
CA ILE A 285 -17.60 8.51 16.79
C ILE A 285 -18.70 9.55 16.76
N LYS A 286 -18.73 10.43 17.77
CA LYS A 286 -19.72 11.51 17.86
C LYS A 286 -19.59 12.46 16.67
N LEU A 287 -18.40 12.89 16.32
CA LEU A 287 -18.16 13.77 15.17
C LEU A 287 -18.69 13.18 13.86
N LEU A 288 -18.43 11.88 13.62
CA LEU A 288 -18.93 11.19 12.44
C LEU A 288 -20.46 11.02 12.51
N SER A 289 -20.99 10.63 13.66
CA SER A 289 -22.43 10.48 13.87
C SER A 289 -23.16 11.81 13.66
N ASP A 290 -22.68 12.92 14.21
CA ASP A 290 -23.27 14.24 14.04
C ASP A 290 -23.24 14.72 12.59
N ARG A 291 -22.19 14.38 11.83
CA ARG A 291 -22.03 14.75 10.42
C ARG A 291 -22.98 14.00 9.50
N TYR A 292 -23.22 12.71 9.75
CA TYR A 292 -23.92 11.82 8.82
C TYR A 292 -25.30 11.36 9.31
N SER A 293 -25.65 11.58 10.60
CA SER A 293 -26.99 11.28 11.10
C SER A 293 -27.99 12.34 10.70
N ASN A 294 -29.24 11.94 10.51
CA ASN A 294 -30.38 12.82 10.22
C ASN A 294 -31.61 12.36 10.99
N LYS A 295 -32.80 12.96 10.72
CA LYS A 295 -34.05 12.61 11.40
C LYS A 295 -34.48 11.15 11.26
N ASN A 296 -34.05 10.50 10.18
CA ASN A 296 -34.46 9.13 9.83
C ASN A 296 -33.37 8.09 10.05
N PHE A 297 -32.16 8.52 10.35
CA PHE A 297 -30.99 7.63 10.47
C PHE A 297 -29.97 8.15 11.48
N ARG A 298 -29.48 7.25 12.33
CA ARG A 298 -28.33 7.52 13.21
C ARG A 298 -27.17 6.61 12.85
N LEU A 299 -26.03 7.21 12.57
CA LEU A 299 -24.78 6.48 12.35
C LEU A 299 -24.28 5.94 13.70
N HIS A 300 -24.13 4.64 13.79
CA HIS A 300 -23.56 3.95 14.95
C HIS A 300 -22.29 3.23 14.54
N ILE A 301 -21.20 3.43 15.29
CA ILE A 301 -19.90 2.80 15.05
C ILE A 301 -19.53 2.06 16.33
N TYR A 302 -19.18 0.77 16.20
CA TYR A 302 -18.65 -0.04 17.27
C TYR A 302 -17.13 -0.12 17.16
N LEU A 303 -16.44 0.00 18.28
CA LEU A 303 -15.01 -0.23 18.38
C LEU A 303 -14.75 -1.45 19.24
N GLY A 304 -14.07 -2.44 18.67
CA GLY A 304 -13.56 -3.57 19.44
C GLY A 304 -12.09 -3.37 19.74
N VAL A 305 -11.65 -3.65 20.95
CA VAL A 305 -10.27 -3.45 21.41
C VAL A 305 -9.68 -4.75 21.93
N TYR A 306 -8.49 -5.08 21.45
CA TYR A 306 -7.67 -6.20 21.94
C TYR A 306 -6.30 -5.71 22.38
N TYR A 307 -5.93 -5.96 23.64
CA TYR A 307 -4.57 -5.72 24.11
C TYR A 307 -3.66 -6.85 23.67
N ILE A 308 -2.64 -6.53 22.88
CA ILE A 308 -1.70 -7.51 22.33
C ILE A 308 -0.77 -7.97 23.45
N LYS A 309 -0.86 -9.24 23.81
CA LYS A 309 -0.07 -9.87 24.88
C LYS A 309 1.05 -10.75 24.34
N ASP A 310 0.81 -11.40 23.20
CA ASP A 310 1.77 -12.28 22.53
C ASP A 310 2.07 -11.76 21.11
N VAL A 311 3.28 -11.32 20.89
CA VAL A 311 3.77 -10.83 19.60
C VAL A 311 3.86 -11.93 18.52
N ASN A 312 3.81 -13.21 18.92
CA ASN A 312 3.81 -14.34 18.02
C ASN A 312 2.40 -14.71 17.54
N GLU A 313 1.36 -14.26 18.22
CA GLU A 313 0.00 -14.38 17.74
C GLU A 313 -0.14 -13.61 16.41
N THR A 314 -0.80 -14.21 15.43
CA THR A 314 -0.98 -13.55 14.13
C THR A 314 -2.03 -12.43 14.24
N ILE A 315 -1.81 -11.34 13.51
CA ILE A 315 -2.80 -10.23 13.43
C ILE A 315 -4.17 -10.75 12.98
N ARG A 316 -4.21 -11.77 12.13
CA ARG A 316 -5.47 -12.40 11.70
C ARG A 316 -6.24 -12.99 12.89
N GLN A 317 -5.58 -13.78 13.75
CA GLN A 317 -6.21 -14.35 14.94
C GLN A 317 -6.72 -13.27 15.88
N MET A 318 -5.94 -12.20 16.08
CA MET A 318 -6.36 -11.05 16.90
C MET A 318 -7.59 -10.35 16.30
N VAL A 319 -7.62 -10.14 14.98
CA VAL A 319 -8.78 -9.57 14.25
C VAL A 319 -10.01 -10.45 14.43
N ASP A 320 -9.88 -11.77 14.30
CA ASP A 320 -10.99 -12.70 14.46
C ASP A 320 -11.57 -12.62 15.91
N LYS A 321 -10.73 -12.55 16.94
CA LYS A 321 -11.13 -12.36 18.33
C LYS A 321 -11.94 -11.07 18.53
N VAL A 322 -11.44 -9.95 18.01
CA VAL A 322 -12.12 -8.65 18.15
C VAL A 322 -13.43 -8.60 17.39
N SER A 323 -13.47 -9.21 16.19
CA SER A 323 -14.69 -9.29 15.37
C SER A 323 -15.83 -10.01 16.11
N LEU A 324 -15.53 -11.06 16.88
CA LEU A 324 -16.52 -11.76 17.71
C LEU A 324 -17.11 -10.87 18.81
N VAL A 325 -16.28 -10.03 19.43
CA VAL A 325 -16.75 -9.06 20.45
C VAL A 325 -17.74 -8.07 19.87
N ILE A 326 -17.39 -7.49 18.69
CA ILE A 326 -18.28 -6.55 18.00
C ILE A 326 -19.58 -7.22 17.58
N MET A 327 -19.51 -8.44 17.02
CA MET A 327 -20.68 -9.17 16.54
C MET A 327 -21.71 -9.42 17.66
N LYS A 328 -21.27 -9.79 18.86
CA LYS A 328 -22.13 -10.02 20.02
C LYS A 328 -22.83 -8.75 20.51
N SER A 329 -22.18 -7.62 20.33
CA SER A 329 -22.69 -6.34 20.86
C SER A 329 -23.60 -5.59 19.90
N LYS A 330 -23.77 -6.08 18.66
CA LYS A 330 -24.64 -5.44 17.63
C LYS A 330 -26.12 -5.27 18.07
N GLY A 331 -26.56 -5.92 19.14
CA GLY A 331 -27.88 -5.74 19.77
C GLY A 331 -27.95 -4.67 20.86
N ASN A 332 -26.81 -4.26 21.44
CA ASN A 332 -26.76 -3.32 22.55
C ASN A 332 -26.33 -1.93 22.07
N MET A 333 -27.19 -0.91 22.28
CA MET A 333 -26.92 0.46 21.83
C MET A 333 -26.17 1.33 22.84
N SER A 334 -25.83 0.80 24.02
CA SER A 334 -25.31 1.62 25.13
C SER A 334 -23.78 1.70 25.14
N ASN A 335 -23.06 0.74 24.55
CA ASN A 335 -21.59 0.70 24.60
C ASN A 335 -21.02 0.71 23.18
N TYR A 336 -20.26 1.76 22.85
CA TYR A 336 -19.59 1.90 21.56
C TYR A 336 -18.17 1.29 21.55
N ILE A 337 -17.52 1.16 22.72
CA ILE A 337 -16.17 0.61 22.88
C ILE A 337 -16.24 -0.67 23.68
N LEU A 338 -15.74 -1.74 23.11
CA LEU A 338 -15.86 -3.10 23.58
C LEU A 338 -14.48 -3.72 23.71
N TYR A 339 -14.19 -4.32 24.83
CA TYR A 339 -12.91 -4.96 25.08
C TYR A 339 -13.01 -6.47 24.95
N TYR A 340 -12.03 -7.08 24.28
CA TYR A 340 -11.89 -8.52 24.29
C TYR A 340 -11.49 -9.02 25.68
N ASP A 341 -12.27 -9.97 26.19
CA ASP A 341 -11.97 -10.69 27.42
C ASP A 341 -11.78 -12.19 27.14
N GLU A 342 -10.63 -12.71 27.52
CA GLU A 342 -10.25 -14.11 27.30
C GLU A 342 -11.23 -15.10 27.99
N ASN A 343 -11.71 -14.76 29.18
CA ASN A 343 -12.63 -15.65 29.93
C ASN A 343 -13.99 -15.70 29.24
N SER A 344 -14.50 -14.56 28.79
CA SER A 344 -15.72 -14.48 28.02
C SER A 344 -15.60 -15.29 26.71
N TYR A 345 -14.49 -15.17 26.00
CA TYR A 345 -14.23 -15.91 24.76
C TYR A 345 -14.17 -17.43 24.98
N ARG A 346 -13.48 -17.90 26.03
CA ARG A 346 -13.42 -19.30 26.38
C ARG A 346 -14.80 -19.86 26.74
N ASN A 347 -15.60 -19.08 27.49
CA ASN A 347 -16.96 -19.46 27.80
C ASN A 347 -17.84 -19.60 26.54
N ASP A 348 -17.65 -18.75 25.54
CA ASP A 348 -18.38 -18.88 24.28
C ASP A 348 -17.98 -20.12 23.48
N ILE A 349 -16.70 -20.42 23.41
CA ILE A 349 -16.23 -21.68 22.78
C ILE A 349 -16.85 -22.87 23.52
N PHE A 350 -16.83 -22.84 24.85
CA PHE A 350 -17.42 -23.90 25.66
C PHE A 350 -18.92 -24.05 25.39
N LYS A 351 -19.69 -22.95 25.35
CA LYS A 351 -21.12 -22.97 25.00
C LYS A 351 -21.34 -23.58 23.58
N GLN A 352 -20.55 -23.19 22.59
CA GLN A 352 -20.65 -23.74 21.24
C GLN A 352 -20.31 -25.24 21.18
N GLN A 353 -19.33 -25.68 21.96
CA GLN A 353 -19.01 -27.08 22.10
C GLN A 353 -20.18 -27.86 22.68
N LEU A 354 -20.80 -27.38 23.76
CA LEU A 354 -21.98 -28.00 24.35
C LEU A 354 -23.15 -28.10 23.36
N ILE A 355 -23.41 -27.03 22.59
CA ILE A 355 -24.44 -27.02 21.54
C ILE A 355 -24.13 -28.09 20.48
N GLY A 356 -22.88 -28.19 20.02
CA GLY A 356 -22.47 -29.17 19.00
C GLY A 356 -22.61 -30.65 19.48
N GLU A 357 -22.47 -30.87 20.77
CA GLU A 357 -22.54 -32.21 21.35
C GLU A 357 -23.95 -32.60 21.82
N PHE A 358 -24.95 -31.69 21.76
CA PHE A 358 -26.32 -31.89 22.28
C PHE A 358 -26.99 -33.17 21.75
N GLU A 359 -27.04 -33.37 20.41
CA GLU A 359 -27.69 -34.54 19.79
C GLU A 359 -27.02 -35.84 20.21
N THR A 360 -25.69 -35.86 20.25
CA THR A 360 -24.92 -37.03 20.71
C THR A 360 -25.23 -37.34 22.18
N ALA A 361 -25.24 -36.32 23.02
CA ALA A 361 -25.54 -36.44 24.45
C ALA A 361 -26.94 -36.96 24.69
N LEU A 362 -27.92 -36.55 23.88
CA LEU A 362 -29.29 -37.02 23.95
C LEU A 362 -29.41 -38.52 23.53
N ASN A 363 -28.79 -38.86 22.43
CA ASN A 363 -28.81 -40.24 21.86
C ASN A 363 -28.08 -41.25 22.77
N GLU A 364 -27.03 -40.81 23.45
CA GLU A 364 -26.24 -41.65 24.36
C GLU A 364 -26.74 -41.64 25.82
N ASN A 365 -27.91 -41.04 26.09
CA ASN A 365 -28.50 -40.90 27.40
C ASN A 365 -27.55 -40.26 28.46
N GLN A 366 -26.77 -39.28 28.04
CA GLN A 366 -25.85 -38.58 28.95
C GLN A 366 -26.58 -37.61 29.88
N PHE A 367 -27.82 -37.21 29.56
CA PHE A 367 -28.66 -36.39 30.46
C PHE A 367 -29.35 -37.29 31.46
N CYS A 368 -29.22 -36.93 32.75
CA CYS A 368 -29.84 -37.67 33.85
C CYS A 368 -30.61 -36.68 34.74
N MET A 369 -31.64 -37.21 35.40
CA MET A 369 -32.47 -36.49 36.35
C MET A 369 -32.06 -36.81 37.79
N TYR A 370 -31.73 -35.78 38.53
CA TYR A 370 -31.52 -35.86 39.97
C TYR A 370 -32.77 -35.35 40.70
N LEU A 371 -33.16 -36.02 41.77
CA LEU A 371 -34.28 -35.64 42.61
C LEU A 371 -33.73 -35.04 43.91
N GLN A 372 -34.04 -33.80 44.18
CA GLN A 372 -33.73 -33.14 45.45
C GLN A 372 -34.97 -33.17 46.33
N PRO A 373 -34.95 -33.90 47.47
CA PRO A 373 -36.12 -34.02 48.34
C PRO A 373 -36.44 -32.67 48.97
N GLN A 374 -37.71 -32.35 49.02
CA GLN A 374 -38.28 -31.20 49.73
C GLN A 374 -38.98 -31.72 50.98
N THR A 375 -38.61 -31.21 52.17
CA THR A 375 -39.14 -31.66 53.42
C THR A 375 -39.83 -30.47 54.19
N ASP A 376 -40.81 -30.79 55.01
CA ASP A 376 -41.33 -29.83 55.93
C ASP A 376 -40.34 -29.61 57.13
N LYS A 377 -40.73 -28.73 58.07
CA LYS A 377 -39.92 -28.40 59.23
C LYS A 377 -39.72 -29.59 60.21
N ASP A 378 -40.55 -30.62 60.09
CA ASP A 378 -40.51 -31.82 60.89
C ASP A 378 -39.76 -32.97 60.20
N GLY A 379 -39.25 -32.76 59.00
CA GLY A 379 -38.45 -33.71 58.20
C GLY A 379 -39.27 -34.66 57.31
N ASN A 380 -40.60 -34.47 57.24
CA ASN A 380 -41.46 -35.31 56.41
C ASN A 380 -41.30 -34.88 54.93
N MET A 381 -41.17 -35.81 54.04
CA MET A 381 -41.04 -35.55 52.60
C MET A 381 -42.35 -35.00 52.05
N LEU A 382 -42.27 -33.77 51.47
CA LEU A 382 -43.40 -33.13 50.78
C LEU A 382 -43.36 -33.35 49.25
N GLY A 383 -42.20 -33.57 48.72
CA GLY A 383 -41.96 -33.76 47.30
C GLY A 383 -40.50 -33.85 46.93
N ALA A 384 -40.17 -33.73 45.67
CA ALA A 384 -38.81 -33.59 45.21
C ALA A 384 -38.75 -32.66 43.98
N GLU A 385 -37.72 -31.88 43.90
CA GLU A 385 -37.40 -31.06 42.73
C GLU A 385 -36.61 -31.93 41.76
N ALA A 386 -37.04 -31.94 40.47
CA ALA A 386 -36.37 -32.65 39.42
C ALA A 386 -35.32 -31.73 38.78
N LEU A 387 -34.06 -32.08 38.91
CA LEU A 387 -32.94 -31.29 38.50
C LEU A 387 -32.16 -32.08 37.44
N ILE A 388 -32.16 -31.57 36.22
CA ILE A 388 -31.37 -32.15 35.11
C ILE A 388 -29.86 -32.00 35.36
N ARG A 389 -29.08 -32.99 34.98
CA ARG A 389 -27.63 -33.01 35.01
C ARG A 389 -27.13 -33.62 33.68
N TRP A 390 -26.01 -33.16 33.21
CA TRP A 390 -25.35 -33.74 32.03
C TRP A 390 -24.11 -34.52 32.49
N ASN A 391 -24.12 -35.81 32.39
CA ASN A 391 -22.98 -36.66 32.72
C ASN A 391 -22.10 -36.83 31.47
N HIS A 392 -21.25 -35.82 31.24
CA HIS A 392 -20.42 -35.75 30.03
C HIS A 392 -19.23 -36.71 30.13
N PRO A 393 -18.91 -37.51 29.10
CA PRO A 393 -17.89 -38.57 29.18
C PRO A 393 -16.47 -38.03 29.47
N ASN A 394 -16.12 -36.81 29.00
CA ASN A 394 -14.80 -36.24 29.18
C ASN A 394 -14.73 -35.09 30.21
N MET A 395 -15.85 -34.40 30.47
CA MET A 395 -15.89 -33.22 31.35
C MET A 395 -16.54 -33.53 32.71
N GLY A 396 -17.06 -34.76 32.88
CA GLY A 396 -17.75 -35.13 34.08
C GLY A 396 -19.15 -34.52 34.23
N LEU A 397 -19.60 -34.23 35.44
CA LEU A 397 -20.94 -33.73 35.71
C LEU A 397 -21.04 -32.23 35.37
N ILE A 398 -21.79 -31.88 34.33
CA ILE A 398 -22.07 -30.50 33.93
C ILE A 398 -23.41 -30.07 34.56
N MET A 399 -23.39 -28.90 35.20
CA MET A 399 -24.55 -28.32 35.88
C MET A 399 -25.48 -27.59 34.89
N PRO A 400 -26.80 -27.52 35.17
CA PRO A 400 -27.80 -26.90 34.28
C PRO A 400 -27.49 -25.48 33.84
N GLY A 401 -26.97 -24.65 34.75
CA GLY A 401 -26.60 -23.27 34.46
C GLY A 401 -25.49 -23.11 33.37
N ALA A 402 -24.78 -24.18 33.03
CA ALA A 402 -23.79 -24.15 31.97
C ALA A 402 -24.37 -24.42 30.59
N PHE A 403 -25.50 -25.14 30.48
CA PHE A 403 -26.02 -25.59 29.16
C PHE A 403 -27.47 -25.20 28.88
N ILE A 404 -28.34 -25.02 29.87
CA ILE A 404 -29.77 -24.73 29.64
C ILE A 404 -29.93 -23.46 28.82
N GLU A 405 -29.38 -22.32 29.30
CA GLU A 405 -29.50 -21.03 28.61
C GLU A 405 -29.00 -21.09 27.15
N CYS A 406 -27.87 -21.74 26.93
CA CYS A 406 -27.33 -21.83 25.57
C CYS A 406 -28.13 -22.78 24.65
N PHE A 407 -28.80 -23.77 25.19
CA PHE A 407 -29.69 -24.66 24.44
C PHE A 407 -31.03 -23.98 24.12
N GLU A 408 -31.57 -23.16 25.03
CA GLU A 408 -32.74 -22.32 24.77
C GLU A 408 -32.44 -21.29 23.68
N ASP A 409 -31.31 -20.57 23.79
CA ASP A 409 -30.86 -19.60 22.80
C ASP A 409 -30.63 -20.23 21.41
N ALA A 410 -30.16 -21.47 21.36
CA ALA A 410 -29.97 -22.24 20.14
C ALA A 410 -31.27 -22.89 19.60
N GLY A 411 -32.39 -22.80 20.33
CA GLY A 411 -33.68 -23.41 19.95
C GLY A 411 -33.67 -24.94 20.04
N LEU A 412 -32.77 -25.53 20.82
CA LEU A 412 -32.68 -27.00 21.03
C LEU A 412 -33.67 -27.51 22.08
N ILE A 413 -34.03 -26.66 23.01
CA ILE A 413 -35.03 -26.92 24.08
C ILE A 413 -35.94 -25.69 24.19
N TYR A 414 -37.17 -25.91 24.75
CA TYR A 414 -38.21 -24.88 24.93
C TYR A 414 -38.60 -24.81 26.42
#